data_34ea444f4b860e34f146978c0f94602e
#
_entry.id   34ea444f4b860e34f146978c0f94602e
#
_cell.length_a   1.000
_cell.length_b   1.000
_cell.length_c   1.000
_cell.angle_alpha   90.00
_cell.angle_beta   90.00
_cell.angle_gamma   90.00
#
_symmetry.space_group_name_H-M   'P 1'
#
loop_
_entity.id
_entity.type
_entity.pdbx_description
1 polymer ?
#
loop_
_entity_poly.entity_id
_entity_poly.type
_entity_poly.pdbx_seq_one_letter_code
_entity_poly.pdbx_strand_id
1 'polypeptide(L)'
;EAHFDSVASSLRHQFSNQPLQLPTRRPPPPPPPPTTYRQIERWLSKHKALTAAIVAFAVTGSVASYIYMRSQKLHRKRRAGKSASGARTDIVVVAGAVANPLTTALYLELERRGFVVYVVANTAEDERYLRSQSRADLIPLPLDLVDPFKAEGQTMRFRTMLTRPRVAFEGAEPHRLHFKGLVLVPDTQSSPARVEHISSEEWSDALNAKVLNTIATTQLLLPAVVENKAKILLLTPSVAPALRLPQHSIESTAYGALQGFSSSLAAELEQDAITLSHLKLGNFDIPMVTARQKREGIPPPRLRPTPLRQLHDTVFDELVAKRPHTRLHIGRGSRTYDLIGSMAPPSFIAWMMGAGTRPSLARGTSDESLSRSAGSLTWERVDENEEA
;
A
#
# COMPACT_ATOMS: atom_id res chain seq x y z
N GLU A 1 -32.53 51.72 93.06
CA GLU A 1 -33.37 51.64 91.83
C GLU A 1 -33.29 52.89 90.96
N ALA A 2 -33.19 54.11 91.51
CA ALA A 2 -33.10 55.38 90.73
C ALA A 2 -31.89 55.49 89.82
N HIS A 3 -30.77 54.80 90.11
CA HIS A 3 -29.55 54.86 89.30
C HIS A 3 -29.64 53.98 88.04
N PHE A 4 -30.38 52.89 88.07
CA PHE A 4 -30.61 51.98 86.95
C PHE A 4 -31.48 52.58 85.88
N ASP A 5 -32.52 53.30 86.28
CA ASP A 5 -33.43 53.97 85.37
C ASP A 5 -32.83 55.15 84.65
N SER A 6 -31.90 55.87 85.29
CA SER A 6 -31.13 56.93 84.68
C SER A 6 -30.15 56.43 83.56
N VAL A 7 -29.53 55.30 83.81
CA VAL A 7 -28.61 54.69 82.83
C VAL A 7 -29.40 54.06 81.65
N ALA A 8 -30.52 53.45 81.96
CA ALA A 8 -31.42 52.86 80.94
C ALA A 8 -32.04 53.92 80.02
N SER A 9 -32.42 55.12 80.57
CA SER A 9 -32.93 56.24 79.79
C SER A 9 -31.82 56.88 78.87
N SER A 10 -30.59 57.02 79.36
CA SER A 10 -29.46 57.55 78.60
C SER A 10 -29.10 56.65 77.48
N LEU A 11 -29.08 55.34 77.69
CA LEU A 11 -28.83 54.34 76.65
C LEU A 11 -29.94 54.33 75.60
N ARG A 12 -31.20 54.49 76.01
CA ARG A 12 -32.30 54.54 75.05
C ARG A 12 -32.28 55.80 74.19
N HIS A 13 -31.85 56.93 74.75
CA HIS A 13 -31.68 58.17 73.98
C HIS A 13 -30.48 58.11 72.98
N GLN A 14 -29.41 57.40 73.32
CA GLN A 14 -28.27 57.21 72.46
C GLN A 14 -28.52 56.31 71.27
N PHE A 15 -29.40 55.31 71.43
CA PHE A 15 -29.74 54.36 70.37
C PHE A 15 -30.95 54.83 69.51
N SER A 16 -31.77 55.80 69.95
CA SER A 16 -32.91 56.23 69.19
C SER A 16 -32.62 57.28 68.09
N ASN A 17 -31.46 57.93 68.13
CA ASN A 17 -31.10 59.01 67.22
C ASN A 17 -30.09 58.69 66.13
N GLN A 18 -29.72 57.41 65.97
CA GLN A 18 -28.93 57.00 64.81
C GLN A 18 -29.83 56.27 63.80
N PRO A 19 -30.15 56.85 62.64
CA PRO A 19 -30.76 56.08 61.62
C PRO A 19 -29.74 54.97 61.22
N LEU A 20 -30.12 53.71 61.44
CA LEU A 20 -29.39 52.57 60.91
C LEU A 20 -29.30 52.70 59.41
N GLN A 21 -28.21 53.26 58.89
CA GLN A 21 -27.88 53.20 57.52
C GLN A 21 -27.47 51.72 57.23
N LEU A 22 -28.47 50.93 56.82
CA LEU A 22 -28.23 49.63 56.21
C LEU A 22 -27.30 49.85 55.03
N PRO A 23 -26.17 49.14 54.93
CA PRO A 23 -25.31 49.27 53.80
C PRO A 23 -26.11 48.95 52.55
N THR A 24 -26.35 49.95 51.71
CA THR A 24 -26.97 49.76 50.39
C THR A 24 -26.11 48.72 49.66
N ARG A 25 -26.59 47.47 49.49
CA ARG A 25 -25.95 46.51 48.63
C ARG A 25 -25.76 47.16 47.28
N ARG A 26 -24.50 47.43 46.90
CA ARG A 26 -24.19 47.82 45.53
C ARG A 26 -24.86 46.78 44.60
N PRO A 27 -25.60 47.21 43.58
CA PRO A 27 -26.16 46.25 42.64
C PRO A 27 -25.03 45.43 42.07
N PRO A 28 -25.21 44.09 41.94
CA PRO A 28 -24.18 43.24 41.39
C PRO A 28 -23.73 43.78 40.03
N PRO A 29 -22.39 43.75 39.73
CA PRO A 29 -21.92 44.26 38.46
C PRO A 29 -22.64 43.52 37.32
N PRO A 30 -22.98 44.20 36.23
CA PRO A 30 -23.64 43.59 35.08
C PRO A 30 -22.83 42.37 34.63
N PRO A 31 -23.49 41.26 34.32
CA PRO A 31 -22.78 40.06 33.89
C PRO A 31 -21.92 40.36 32.66
N PRO A 32 -20.69 39.83 32.56
CA PRO A 32 -19.84 40.10 31.42
C PRO A 32 -20.54 39.69 30.12
N PRO A 33 -20.32 40.38 29.01
CA PRO A 33 -20.97 40.09 27.74
C PRO A 33 -20.73 38.64 27.36
N PRO A 34 -21.76 37.91 26.90
CA PRO A 34 -21.60 36.48 26.60
C PRO A 34 -20.55 36.29 25.54
N THR A 35 -19.54 35.49 25.86
CA THR A 35 -18.52 35.06 24.89
C THR A 35 -19.19 34.48 23.65
N THR A 36 -18.62 34.66 22.48
CA THR A 36 -19.14 34.16 21.17
C THR A 36 -19.54 32.69 21.25
N TYR A 37 -18.82 31.89 22.04
CA TYR A 37 -19.13 30.49 22.32
C TYR A 37 -20.52 30.34 23.02
N ARG A 38 -20.79 31.10 24.05
CA ARG A 38 -22.09 31.07 24.76
C ARG A 38 -23.27 31.59 23.93
N GLN A 39 -23.00 32.49 22.99
CA GLN A 39 -24.02 32.93 22.02
C GLN A 39 -24.38 31.82 21.04
N ILE A 40 -23.36 31.10 20.51
CA ILE A 40 -23.55 29.94 19.64
C ILE A 40 -24.30 28.84 20.38
N GLU A 41 -23.91 28.52 21.60
CA GLU A 41 -24.58 27.48 22.43
C GLU A 41 -26.03 27.81 22.68
N ARG A 42 -26.37 29.07 23.02
CA ARG A 42 -27.75 29.51 23.20
C ARG A 42 -28.56 29.47 21.91
N TRP A 43 -27.94 29.82 20.79
CA TRP A 43 -28.57 29.72 19.48
C TRP A 43 -28.83 28.27 19.09
N LEU A 44 -27.85 27.37 19.27
CA LEU A 44 -27.99 25.94 19.05
C LEU A 44 -29.12 25.34 19.95
N SER A 45 -29.13 25.68 21.22
CA SER A 45 -30.12 25.16 22.16
C SER A 45 -31.53 25.67 21.85
N LYS A 46 -31.66 26.87 21.31
CA LYS A 46 -32.95 27.47 20.90
C LYS A 46 -33.48 26.88 19.59
N HIS A 47 -32.60 26.46 18.70
CA HIS A 47 -32.93 25.94 17.36
C HIS A 47 -32.52 24.49 17.14
N LYS A 48 -32.71 23.62 18.12
CA LYS A 48 -32.30 22.21 18.09
C LYS A 48 -32.77 21.46 16.83
N ALA A 49 -34.01 21.68 16.41
CA ALA A 49 -34.58 21.02 15.25
C ALA A 49 -33.90 21.50 13.94
N LEU A 50 -33.62 22.79 13.84
CA LEU A 50 -32.99 23.37 12.66
C LEU A 50 -31.49 22.96 12.55
N THR A 51 -30.78 22.96 13.67
CA THR A 51 -29.39 22.47 13.72
C THR A 51 -29.31 20.99 13.43
N ALA A 52 -30.19 20.17 13.96
CA ALA A 52 -30.25 18.74 13.65
C ALA A 52 -30.56 18.51 12.17
N ALA A 53 -31.44 19.29 11.55
CA ALA A 53 -31.74 19.22 10.12
C ALA A 53 -30.53 19.61 9.25
N ILE A 54 -29.80 20.68 9.60
CA ILE A 54 -28.60 21.10 8.88
C ILE A 54 -27.51 20.04 8.98
N VAL A 55 -27.25 19.50 10.16
CA VAL A 55 -26.28 18.43 10.37
C VAL A 55 -26.68 17.17 9.60
N ALA A 56 -27.92 16.77 9.66
CA ALA A 56 -28.43 15.62 8.91
C ALA A 56 -28.25 15.82 7.40
N PHE A 57 -28.60 17.00 6.88
CA PHE A 57 -28.42 17.33 5.46
C PHE A 57 -26.96 17.35 5.05
N ALA A 58 -26.07 17.94 5.87
CA ALA A 58 -24.64 17.97 5.60
C ALA A 58 -24.03 16.55 5.58
N VAL A 59 -24.41 15.70 6.56
CA VAL A 59 -23.95 14.31 6.61
C VAL A 59 -24.50 13.52 5.42
N THR A 60 -25.80 13.61 5.15
CA THR A 60 -26.42 12.89 4.02
C THR A 60 -25.87 13.36 2.69
N GLY A 61 -25.71 14.68 2.50
CA GLY A 61 -25.11 15.26 1.29
C GLY A 61 -23.66 14.84 1.07
N SER A 62 -22.86 14.83 2.14
CA SER A 62 -21.46 14.38 2.04
C SER A 62 -21.34 12.89 1.73
N VAL A 63 -22.18 12.06 2.35
CA VAL A 63 -22.25 10.62 2.04
C VAL A 63 -22.73 10.38 0.61
N ALA A 64 -23.78 11.06 0.18
CA ALA A 64 -24.29 10.95 -1.20
C ALA A 64 -23.23 11.41 -2.24
N SER A 65 -22.57 12.54 -1.98
CA SER A 65 -21.46 13.04 -2.81
C SER A 65 -20.29 12.05 -2.87
N TYR A 66 -19.92 11.46 -1.75
CA TYR A 66 -18.90 10.41 -1.68
C TYR A 66 -19.28 9.19 -2.50
N ILE A 67 -20.51 8.70 -2.35
CA ILE A 67 -21.03 7.54 -3.12
C ILE A 67 -21.08 7.89 -4.61
N TYR A 68 -21.51 9.07 -4.98
CA TYR A 68 -21.58 9.53 -6.37
C TYR A 68 -20.19 9.62 -7.00
N MET A 69 -19.21 10.26 -6.32
CA MET A 69 -17.83 10.33 -6.80
C MET A 69 -17.18 8.95 -6.92
N ARG A 70 -17.47 8.07 -5.94
CA ARG A 70 -17.01 6.68 -5.98
C ARG A 70 -17.62 5.91 -7.14
N SER A 71 -18.91 6.08 -7.43
CA SER A 71 -19.58 5.41 -8.54
C SER A 71 -19.03 5.89 -9.89
N GLN A 72 -18.80 7.18 -10.06
CA GLN A 72 -18.20 7.71 -11.27
C GLN A 72 -16.79 7.16 -11.51
N LYS A 73 -15.96 7.04 -10.46
CA LYS A 73 -14.63 6.39 -10.57
C LYS A 73 -14.73 4.93 -11.00
N LEU A 74 -15.73 4.20 -10.52
CA LEU A 74 -15.95 2.79 -10.87
C LEU A 74 -16.40 2.60 -12.33
N HIS A 75 -17.15 3.55 -12.89
CA HIS A 75 -17.69 3.46 -14.26
C HIS A 75 -16.76 4.06 -15.33
N ARG A 76 -15.67 4.72 -14.93
CA ARG A 76 -14.72 5.30 -15.88
C ARG A 76 -14.04 4.20 -16.69
N LYS A 77 -14.14 4.31 -18.03
CA LYS A 77 -13.40 3.42 -18.94
C LYS A 77 -11.89 3.71 -18.82
N ARG A 78 -11.14 2.78 -18.24
CA ARG A 78 -9.69 2.86 -18.06
C ARG A 78 -9.02 2.26 -19.29
N ARG A 79 -8.60 3.10 -20.22
CA ARG A 79 -7.86 2.71 -21.43
C ARG A 79 -6.68 3.64 -21.63
N ALA A 80 -5.55 3.06 -22.05
CA ALA A 80 -4.33 3.78 -22.41
C ALA A 80 -4.53 4.63 -23.67
N GLY A 81 -3.65 5.59 -23.85
CA GLY A 81 -3.63 6.47 -25.00
C GLY A 81 -3.39 5.73 -26.31
N LYS A 82 -4.00 6.25 -27.37
CA LYS A 82 -3.80 5.78 -28.74
C LYS A 82 -3.41 6.95 -29.62
N SER A 83 -2.64 6.67 -30.69
CA SER A 83 -2.37 7.66 -31.74
C SER A 83 -3.61 7.94 -32.58
N ALA A 84 -3.55 8.95 -33.43
CA ALA A 84 -4.62 9.24 -34.40
C ALA A 84 -4.94 8.06 -35.31
N SER A 85 -3.92 7.25 -35.64
CA SER A 85 -4.06 6.02 -36.45
C SER A 85 -4.61 4.83 -35.63
N GLY A 86 -4.94 5.00 -34.34
CA GLY A 86 -5.45 3.95 -33.46
C GLY A 86 -4.39 3.04 -32.84
N ALA A 87 -3.10 3.26 -33.14
CA ALA A 87 -1.99 2.50 -32.58
C ALA A 87 -1.79 2.79 -31.08
N ARG A 88 -1.29 1.79 -30.35
CA ARG A 88 -0.94 1.96 -28.92
C ARG A 88 0.33 2.78 -28.77
N THR A 89 0.29 3.82 -27.96
CA THR A 89 1.41 4.76 -27.77
C THR A 89 2.03 4.69 -26.37
N ASP A 90 1.25 4.27 -25.38
CA ASP A 90 1.66 4.29 -23.98
C ASP A 90 2.36 2.98 -23.62
N ILE A 91 3.60 3.09 -23.12
CA ILE A 91 4.44 1.96 -22.69
C ILE A 91 4.47 1.89 -21.16
N VAL A 92 4.45 0.67 -20.65
CA VAL A 92 4.70 0.36 -19.24
C VAL A 92 5.72 -0.78 -19.17
N VAL A 93 6.70 -0.63 -18.29
CA VAL A 93 7.62 -1.73 -17.94
C VAL A 93 7.15 -2.36 -16.65
N VAL A 94 7.03 -3.68 -16.62
CA VAL A 94 6.71 -4.46 -15.42
C VAL A 94 7.92 -5.32 -15.08
N ALA A 95 8.43 -5.15 -13.88
CA ALA A 95 9.56 -5.90 -13.35
C ALA A 95 9.14 -6.71 -12.12
N GLY A 96 9.45 -7.99 -12.15
CA GLY A 96 9.12 -8.95 -11.09
C GLY A 96 9.20 -10.37 -11.61
N ALA A 97 9.02 -11.36 -10.74
CA ALA A 97 8.99 -12.76 -11.15
C ALA A 97 7.88 -13.00 -12.18
N VAL A 98 8.27 -13.35 -13.41
CA VAL A 98 7.37 -13.42 -14.58
C VAL A 98 6.22 -14.41 -14.37
N ALA A 99 6.51 -15.56 -13.78
CA ALA A 99 5.54 -16.63 -13.51
C ALA A 99 4.72 -16.39 -12.22
N ASN A 100 5.01 -15.33 -11.45
CA ASN A 100 4.25 -15.04 -10.24
C ASN A 100 2.80 -14.66 -10.61
N PRO A 101 1.79 -15.28 -9.99
CA PRO A 101 0.38 -15.05 -10.33
C PRO A 101 -0.06 -13.59 -10.26
N LEU A 102 0.49 -12.81 -9.32
CA LEU A 102 0.20 -11.38 -9.19
C LEU A 102 0.78 -10.59 -10.36
N THR A 103 2.06 -10.83 -10.68
CA THR A 103 2.76 -10.19 -11.80
C THR A 103 2.09 -10.53 -13.13
N THR A 104 1.77 -11.82 -13.33
CA THR A 104 1.06 -12.31 -14.53
C THR A 104 -0.29 -11.62 -14.71
N ALA A 105 -1.11 -11.60 -13.67
CA ALA A 105 -2.41 -10.94 -13.75
C ALA A 105 -2.30 -9.45 -14.05
N LEU A 106 -1.26 -8.79 -13.52
CA LEU A 106 -1.04 -7.36 -13.70
C LEU A 106 -0.62 -7.01 -15.13
N TYR A 107 0.41 -7.67 -15.69
CA TYR A 107 0.87 -7.34 -17.03
C TYR A 107 -0.16 -7.70 -18.10
N LEU A 108 -0.91 -8.79 -17.93
CA LEU A 108 -2.00 -9.15 -18.85
C LEU A 108 -3.15 -8.13 -18.80
N GLU A 109 -3.49 -7.62 -17.64
CA GLU A 109 -4.54 -6.61 -17.51
C GLU A 109 -4.09 -5.25 -18.07
N LEU A 110 -2.84 -4.85 -17.87
CA LEU A 110 -2.29 -3.62 -18.45
C LEU A 110 -2.30 -3.69 -19.99
N GLU A 111 -1.90 -4.83 -20.56
CA GLU A 111 -1.99 -5.08 -22.00
C GLU A 111 -3.43 -4.99 -22.49
N ARG A 112 -4.39 -5.62 -21.80
CA ARG A 112 -5.81 -5.56 -22.12
C ARG A 112 -6.38 -4.15 -22.11
N ARG A 113 -5.83 -3.26 -21.25
CA ARG A 113 -6.21 -1.84 -21.18
C ARG A 113 -5.58 -0.98 -22.25
N GLY A 114 -4.71 -1.56 -23.08
CA GLY A 114 -4.18 -0.91 -24.28
C GLY A 114 -2.77 -0.35 -24.11
N PHE A 115 -2.04 -0.67 -23.04
CA PHE A 115 -0.61 -0.40 -22.96
C PHE A 115 0.18 -1.37 -23.84
N VAL A 116 1.33 -0.93 -24.32
CA VAL A 116 2.39 -1.82 -24.76
C VAL A 116 3.21 -2.16 -23.50
N VAL A 117 3.20 -3.44 -23.12
CA VAL A 117 3.79 -3.88 -21.85
C VAL A 117 5.11 -4.57 -22.12
N TYR A 118 6.18 -4.01 -21.60
CA TYR A 118 7.47 -4.65 -21.53
C TYR A 118 7.60 -5.35 -20.18
N VAL A 119 7.86 -6.64 -20.19
CA VAL A 119 8.08 -7.42 -18.96
C VAL A 119 9.54 -7.78 -18.86
N VAL A 120 10.17 -7.42 -17.76
CA VAL A 120 11.58 -7.73 -17.50
C VAL A 120 11.74 -9.25 -17.42
N ALA A 121 12.61 -9.79 -18.23
CA ALA A 121 12.98 -11.19 -18.27
C ALA A 121 14.46 -11.32 -17.86
N ASN A 122 14.73 -11.92 -16.72
CA ASN A 122 16.08 -12.08 -16.19
C ASN A 122 16.73 -13.36 -16.73
N THR A 123 15.91 -14.31 -17.18
CA THR A 123 16.36 -15.61 -17.68
C THR A 123 15.80 -15.90 -19.07
N ALA A 124 16.46 -16.81 -19.80
CA ALA A 124 15.94 -17.29 -21.08
C ALA A 124 14.61 -18.06 -20.96
N GLU A 125 14.32 -18.59 -19.78
CA GLU A 125 13.05 -19.25 -19.48
C GLU A 125 11.91 -18.24 -19.36
N ASP A 126 12.14 -17.12 -18.66
CA ASP A 126 11.21 -16.01 -18.56
C ASP A 126 10.84 -15.48 -19.95
N GLU A 127 11.84 -15.32 -20.80
CA GLU A 127 11.64 -14.85 -22.17
C GLU A 127 10.81 -15.84 -22.99
N ARG A 128 11.10 -17.13 -22.90
CA ARG A 128 10.31 -18.20 -23.55
C ARG A 128 8.88 -18.22 -23.03
N TYR A 129 8.71 -18.12 -21.72
CA TYR A 129 7.39 -18.07 -21.10
C TYR A 129 6.56 -16.88 -21.58
N LEU A 130 7.14 -15.67 -21.65
CA LEU A 130 6.44 -14.49 -22.16
C LEU A 130 6.07 -14.63 -23.62
N ARG A 131 6.96 -15.16 -24.46
CA ARG A 131 6.68 -15.41 -25.88
C ARG A 131 5.58 -16.46 -26.10
N SER A 132 5.48 -17.44 -25.21
CA SER A 132 4.41 -18.46 -25.27
C SER A 132 3.02 -17.90 -25.06
N GLN A 133 2.88 -16.70 -24.40
CA GLN A 133 1.59 -16.03 -24.24
C GLN A 133 0.99 -15.54 -25.57
N SER A 134 1.76 -15.51 -26.66
CA SER A 134 1.33 -15.17 -28.02
C SER A 134 0.55 -13.85 -28.11
N ARG A 135 0.99 -12.81 -27.37
CA ARG A 135 0.37 -11.48 -27.36
C ARG A 135 1.28 -10.45 -28.02
N ALA A 136 0.77 -9.72 -29.00
CA ALA A 136 1.53 -8.78 -29.81
C ALA A 136 2.11 -7.59 -29.01
N ASP A 137 1.39 -7.11 -28.02
CA ASP A 137 1.78 -5.96 -27.22
C ASP A 137 2.36 -6.33 -25.85
N LEU A 138 2.67 -7.61 -25.63
CA LEU A 138 3.42 -8.13 -24.50
C LEU A 138 4.82 -8.51 -24.98
N ILE A 139 5.81 -7.71 -24.62
CA ILE A 139 7.16 -7.82 -25.16
C ILE A 139 8.13 -8.14 -24.02
N PRO A 140 8.92 -9.22 -24.11
CA PRO A 140 9.98 -9.46 -23.15
C PRO A 140 11.06 -8.38 -23.27
N LEU A 141 11.48 -7.85 -22.14
CA LEU A 141 12.64 -6.97 -21.99
C LEU A 141 13.75 -7.78 -21.32
N PRO A 142 14.68 -8.36 -22.08
CA PRO A 142 15.78 -9.09 -21.47
C PRO A 142 16.66 -8.12 -20.70
N LEU A 143 16.91 -8.42 -19.43
CA LEU A 143 17.86 -7.71 -18.57
C LEU A 143 18.69 -8.74 -17.82
N ASP A 144 19.97 -8.82 -18.16
CA ASP A 144 20.89 -9.71 -17.48
C ASP A 144 21.43 -9.02 -16.22
N LEU A 145 20.83 -9.33 -15.06
CA LEU A 145 21.24 -8.74 -13.78
C LEU A 145 22.58 -9.25 -13.27
N VAL A 146 23.13 -10.31 -13.89
CA VAL A 146 24.41 -10.92 -13.50
C VAL A 146 25.56 -10.27 -14.27
N ASP A 147 25.35 -9.95 -15.55
CA ASP A 147 26.35 -9.30 -16.41
C ASP A 147 26.03 -7.82 -16.62
N PRO A 148 26.72 -6.90 -15.91
CA PRO A 148 26.45 -5.46 -16.00
C PRO A 148 26.62 -4.89 -17.42
N PHE A 149 27.58 -5.38 -18.19
CA PHE A 149 27.84 -4.88 -19.55
C PHE A 149 26.71 -5.25 -20.52
N LYS A 150 26.20 -6.47 -20.41
CA LYS A 150 25.02 -6.88 -21.18
C LYS A 150 23.79 -6.08 -20.77
N ALA A 151 23.58 -5.90 -19.47
CA ALA A 151 22.47 -5.13 -18.93
C ALA A 151 22.47 -3.68 -19.44
N GLU A 152 23.64 -3.02 -19.44
CA GLU A 152 23.78 -1.67 -19.96
C GLU A 152 23.45 -1.60 -21.47
N GLY A 153 23.99 -2.52 -22.27
CA GLY A 153 23.67 -2.62 -23.68
C GLY A 153 22.18 -2.86 -23.96
N GLN A 154 21.52 -3.68 -23.16
CA GLN A 154 20.09 -3.94 -23.27
C GLN A 154 19.26 -2.71 -22.90
N THR A 155 19.63 -2.00 -21.83
CA THR A 155 19.00 -0.75 -21.42
C THR A 155 19.17 0.35 -22.46
N MET A 156 20.36 0.46 -23.05
CA MET A 156 20.62 1.43 -24.11
C MET A 156 19.75 1.16 -25.34
N ARG A 157 19.56 -0.12 -25.73
CA ARG A 157 18.64 -0.49 -26.81
C ARG A 157 17.21 -0.09 -26.49
N PHE A 158 16.75 -0.30 -25.26
CA PHE A 158 15.43 0.11 -24.81
C PHE A 158 15.26 1.64 -24.89
N ARG A 159 16.23 2.43 -24.39
CA ARG A 159 16.20 3.90 -24.48
C ARG A 159 16.18 4.37 -25.94
N THR A 160 17.00 3.78 -26.79
CA THR A 160 17.02 4.10 -28.23
C THR A 160 15.68 3.79 -28.89
N MET A 161 15.02 2.70 -28.52
CA MET A 161 13.70 2.36 -29.02
C MET A 161 12.64 3.39 -28.60
N LEU A 162 12.72 3.94 -27.38
CA LEU A 162 11.79 4.97 -26.89
C LEU A 162 11.91 6.30 -27.66
N THR A 163 13.12 6.64 -28.11
CA THR A 163 13.39 7.88 -28.85
C THR A 163 13.00 7.81 -30.32
N ARG A 164 13.00 6.62 -30.91
CA ARG A 164 12.69 6.44 -32.33
C ARG A 164 11.18 6.46 -32.58
N PRO A 165 10.71 7.20 -33.59
CA PRO A 165 9.32 7.11 -34.01
C PRO A 165 9.05 5.70 -34.57
N ARG A 166 7.91 5.14 -34.20
CA ARG A 166 7.46 3.82 -34.65
C ARG A 166 6.30 3.95 -35.62
N VAL A 167 6.32 3.16 -36.68
CA VAL A 167 5.20 2.98 -37.61
C VAL A 167 4.49 1.68 -37.20
N ALA A 168 3.21 1.78 -36.88
CA ALA A 168 2.46 0.63 -36.34
C ALA A 168 2.10 -0.41 -37.42
N PHE A 169 1.79 0.07 -38.60
CA PHE A 169 1.46 -0.74 -39.77
C PHE A 169 1.79 0.06 -41.06
N GLU A 170 1.86 -0.62 -42.18
CA GLU A 170 2.18 0.00 -43.46
C GLU A 170 1.15 1.09 -43.81
N GLY A 171 1.64 2.32 -44.10
CA GLY A 171 0.81 3.49 -44.35
C GLY A 171 0.35 4.27 -43.10
N ALA A 172 0.68 3.83 -41.88
CA ALA A 172 0.38 4.60 -40.68
C ALA A 172 1.38 5.74 -40.46
N GLU A 173 0.90 6.88 -39.96
CA GLU A 173 1.79 7.97 -39.54
C GLU A 173 2.73 7.52 -38.42
N PRO A 174 4.02 7.90 -38.50
CA PRO A 174 4.98 7.60 -37.45
C PRO A 174 4.55 8.29 -36.14
N HIS A 175 4.52 7.54 -35.05
CA HIS A 175 4.13 8.05 -33.74
C HIS A 175 5.26 7.78 -32.73
N ARG A 176 5.34 8.62 -31.72
CA ARG A 176 6.26 8.45 -30.58
C ARG A 176 5.63 7.59 -29.50
N LEU A 177 6.46 6.78 -28.90
CA LEU A 177 6.09 5.96 -27.77
C LEU A 177 6.27 6.78 -26.48
N HIS A 178 5.31 6.69 -25.56
CA HIS A 178 5.33 7.40 -24.28
C HIS A 178 5.56 6.42 -23.14
N PHE A 179 6.73 6.46 -22.54
CA PHE A 179 7.02 5.66 -21.36
C PHE A 179 6.28 6.24 -20.15
N LYS A 180 5.22 5.57 -19.69
CA LYS A 180 4.34 6.03 -18.60
C LYS A 180 4.86 5.67 -17.23
N GLY A 181 5.47 4.50 -17.08
CA GLY A 181 5.99 4.10 -15.79
C GLY A 181 6.62 2.72 -15.74
N LEU A 182 7.39 2.55 -14.68
CA LEU A 182 8.02 1.32 -14.25
C LEU A 182 7.23 0.77 -13.07
N VAL A 183 6.72 -0.45 -13.17
CA VAL A 183 5.98 -1.15 -12.12
C VAL A 183 6.85 -2.25 -11.56
N LEU A 184 7.26 -2.10 -10.32
CA LEU A 184 8.10 -3.05 -9.59
C LEU A 184 7.22 -3.95 -8.72
N VAL A 185 7.29 -5.23 -8.99
CA VAL A 185 6.54 -6.27 -8.25
C VAL A 185 7.55 -7.25 -7.68
N PRO A 186 8.14 -6.98 -6.50
CA PRO A 186 9.04 -7.92 -5.84
C PRO A 186 8.36 -9.26 -5.65
N ASP A 187 9.13 -10.34 -5.67
CA ASP A 187 8.56 -11.66 -5.47
C ASP A 187 7.85 -11.75 -4.12
N THR A 188 6.58 -12.15 -4.15
CA THR A 188 5.73 -12.23 -2.96
C THR A 188 5.69 -13.63 -2.35
N GLN A 189 6.37 -14.60 -2.96
CA GLN A 189 6.39 -15.96 -2.45
C GLN A 189 7.39 -16.06 -1.30
N SER A 190 6.96 -16.55 -0.17
CA SER A 190 7.81 -17.02 0.92
C SER A 190 7.05 -18.03 1.76
N SER A 191 7.77 -19.01 2.29
CA SER A 191 7.23 -19.98 3.21
C SER A 191 7.46 -19.49 4.64
N PRO A 192 6.43 -19.46 5.50
CA PRO A 192 6.61 -19.12 6.90
C PRO A 192 7.51 -20.15 7.58
N ALA A 193 8.62 -19.72 8.18
CA ALA A 193 9.54 -20.57 8.90
C ALA A 193 10.14 -19.83 10.11
N ARG A 194 10.50 -20.59 11.15
CA ARG A 194 11.25 -20.03 12.29
C ARG A 194 12.67 -19.72 11.85
N VAL A 195 13.25 -18.65 12.36
CA VAL A 195 14.58 -18.18 11.96
C VAL A 195 15.64 -19.27 12.07
N GLU A 196 15.54 -20.14 13.10
CA GLU A 196 16.45 -21.26 13.33
C GLU A 196 16.38 -22.38 12.28
N HIS A 197 15.30 -22.40 11.49
CA HIS A 197 15.10 -23.41 10.45
C HIS A 197 15.35 -22.89 9.03
N ILE A 198 15.70 -21.61 8.90
CA ILE A 198 15.99 -20.99 7.61
C ILE A 198 17.49 -21.07 7.37
N SER A 199 17.88 -21.71 6.29
CA SER A 199 19.28 -21.82 5.92
C SER A 199 19.84 -20.47 5.45
N SER A 200 21.17 -20.32 5.53
CA SER A 200 21.88 -19.13 5.00
C SER A 200 21.65 -18.93 3.50
N GLU A 201 21.55 -20.03 2.77
CA GLU A 201 21.30 -20.07 1.34
C GLU A 201 19.88 -19.54 1.01
N GLU A 202 18.87 -20.04 1.74
CA GLU A 202 17.48 -19.59 1.61
C GLU A 202 17.32 -18.09 1.93
N TRP A 203 18.08 -17.58 2.92
CA TRP A 203 18.16 -16.15 3.19
C TRP A 203 18.74 -15.37 2.03
N SER A 204 19.88 -15.83 1.48
CA SER A 204 20.55 -15.18 0.34
C SER A 204 19.65 -15.15 -0.87
N ASP A 205 19.05 -16.27 -1.22
CA ASP A 205 18.15 -16.38 -2.37
C ASP A 205 16.93 -15.48 -2.25
N ALA A 206 16.32 -15.46 -1.07
CA ALA A 206 15.17 -14.61 -0.81
C ALA A 206 15.51 -13.11 -0.89
N LEU A 207 16.65 -12.68 -0.35
CA LEU A 207 17.10 -11.30 -0.45
C LEU A 207 17.48 -10.92 -1.88
N ASN A 208 18.16 -11.82 -2.59
CA ASN A 208 18.48 -11.61 -4.00
C ASN A 208 17.19 -11.44 -4.84
N ALA A 209 16.25 -12.38 -4.73
CA ALA A 209 15.04 -12.37 -5.54
C ALA A 209 14.12 -11.17 -5.22
N LYS A 210 13.97 -10.82 -3.94
CA LYS A 210 13.02 -9.79 -3.51
C LYS A 210 13.61 -8.38 -3.48
N VAL A 211 14.86 -8.23 -3.04
CA VAL A 211 15.46 -6.91 -2.79
C VAL A 211 16.45 -6.55 -3.88
N LEU A 212 17.52 -7.32 -4.03
CA LEU A 212 18.63 -6.94 -4.92
C LEU A 212 18.20 -6.89 -6.38
N ASN A 213 17.42 -7.85 -6.86
CA ASN A 213 16.89 -7.82 -8.24
C ASN A 213 15.97 -6.62 -8.47
N THR A 214 15.18 -6.23 -7.47
CA THR A 214 14.31 -5.06 -7.57
C THR A 214 15.14 -3.76 -7.64
N ILE A 215 16.16 -3.64 -6.81
CA ILE A 215 17.07 -2.48 -6.79
C ILE A 215 17.86 -2.41 -8.09
N ALA A 216 18.50 -3.51 -8.50
CA ALA A 216 19.30 -3.57 -9.73
C ALA A 216 18.47 -3.23 -10.98
N THR A 217 17.26 -3.80 -11.08
CA THR A 217 16.34 -3.46 -12.18
C THR A 217 15.95 -2.00 -12.18
N THR A 218 15.70 -1.44 -10.98
CA THR A 218 15.39 -0.01 -10.85
C THR A 218 16.57 0.84 -11.29
N GLN A 219 17.77 0.53 -10.83
CA GLN A 219 19.00 1.25 -11.18
C GLN A 219 19.26 1.23 -12.69
N LEU A 220 19.13 0.09 -13.34
CA LEU A 220 19.33 -0.06 -14.78
C LEU A 220 18.30 0.74 -15.60
N LEU A 221 17.05 0.81 -15.16
CA LEU A 221 15.99 1.49 -15.90
C LEU A 221 15.83 2.96 -15.50
N LEU A 222 16.49 3.40 -14.42
CA LEU A 222 16.37 4.77 -13.89
C LEU A 222 16.70 5.84 -14.94
N PRO A 223 17.75 5.73 -15.76
CA PRO A 223 18.03 6.71 -16.81
C PRO A 223 16.87 6.87 -17.80
N ALA A 224 16.22 5.78 -18.20
CA ALA A 224 15.05 5.82 -19.07
C ALA A 224 13.84 6.47 -18.38
N VAL A 225 13.67 6.21 -17.08
CA VAL A 225 12.61 6.83 -16.25
C VAL A 225 12.80 8.35 -16.18
N VAL A 226 14.03 8.80 -15.91
CA VAL A 226 14.36 10.23 -15.76
C VAL A 226 14.19 10.96 -17.10
N GLU A 227 14.72 10.43 -18.19
CA GLU A 227 14.60 11.04 -19.53
C GLU A 227 13.16 11.22 -19.99
N ASN A 228 12.28 10.26 -19.66
CA ASN A 228 10.90 10.28 -20.10
C ASN A 228 9.94 10.84 -19.03
N LYS A 229 10.44 11.26 -17.86
CA LYS A 229 9.63 11.65 -16.69
C LYS A 229 8.55 10.61 -16.36
N ALA A 230 8.94 9.33 -16.47
CA ALA A 230 8.06 8.21 -16.19
C ALA A 230 7.92 8.01 -14.68
N LYS A 231 6.84 7.37 -14.26
CA LYS A 231 6.55 7.12 -12.84
C LYS A 231 7.13 5.79 -12.40
N ILE A 232 7.42 5.67 -11.12
CA ILE A 232 7.79 4.39 -10.52
C ILE A 232 6.69 3.97 -9.54
N LEU A 233 6.19 2.75 -9.70
CA LEU A 233 5.23 2.13 -8.80
C LEU A 233 5.88 0.91 -8.16
N LEU A 234 6.05 0.93 -6.84
CA LEU A 234 6.54 -0.22 -6.08
C LEU A 234 5.37 -0.88 -5.35
N LEU A 235 5.12 -2.15 -5.62
CA LEU A 235 4.05 -2.93 -5.03
C LEU A 235 4.62 -3.88 -3.96
N THR A 236 4.24 -3.72 -2.69
CA THR A 236 4.70 -4.61 -1.62
C THR A 236 3.54 -5.11 -0.77
N PRO A 237 3.55 -6.36 -0.30
CA PRO A 237 2.62 -6.81 0.71
C PRO A 237 2.75 -5.97 1.99
N SER A 238 1.61 -5.66 2.62
CA SER A 238 1.62 -4.83 3.84
C SER A 238 1.39 -5.63 5.12
N VAL A 239 0.76 -6.80 5.04
CA VAL A 239 0.25 -7.50 6.23
C VAL A 239 1.39 -8.04 7.08
N ALA A 240 2.23 -8.91 6.53
CA ALA A 240 3.32 -9.55 7.28
C ALA A 240 4.35 -8.55 7.81
N PRO A 241 4.88 -7.61 7.01
CA PRO A 241 5.86 -6.65 7.50
C PRO A 241 5.28 -5.62 8.47
N ALA A 242 4.02 -5.19 8.29
CA ALA A 242 3.41 -4.22 9.19
C ALA A 242 3.18 -4.81 10.58
N LEU A 243 2.70 -6.05 10.66
CA LEU A 243 2.45 -6.74 11.91
C LEU A 243 3.69 -7.43 12.50
N ARG A 244 4.80 -7.48 11.78
CA ARG A 244 6.03 -8.19 12.19
C ARG A 244 5.71 -9.61 12.65
N LEU A 245 4.97 -10.33 11.79
CA LEU A 245 4.45 -11.65 12.14
C LEU A 245 5.58 -12.63 12.48
N PRO A 246 5.43 -13.44 13.54
CA PRO A 246 6.34 -14.54 13.80
C PRO A 246 6.44 -15.46 12.59
N GLN A 247 7.59 -16.06 12.36
CA GLN A 247 7.90 -16.94 11.23
C GLN A 247 7.94 -16.26 9.85
N HIS A 248 7.76 -14.93 9.77
CA HIS A 248 7.84 -14.13 8.53
C HIS A 248 9.05 -13.19 8.53
N SER A 249 10.18 -13.63 9.09
CA SER A 249 11.39 -12.82 9.21
C SER A 249 11.96 -12.39 7.86
N ILE A 250 12.01 -13.30 6.87
CA ILE A 250 12.46 -12.99 5.51
C ILE A 250 11.61 -11.88 4.89
N GLU A 251 10.29 -12.01 4.95
CA GLU A 251 9.38 -11.00 4.40
C GLU A 251 9.53 -9.65 5.10
N SER A 252 9.58 -9.66 6.43
CA SER A 252 9.73 -8.43 7.21
C SER A 252 11.03 -7.71 6.89
N THR A 253 12.12 -8.45 6.72
CA THR A 253 13.44 -7.91 6.35
C THR A 253 13.42 -7.38 4.93
N ALA A 254 12.98 -8.17 3.96
CA ALA A 254 12.97 -7.79 2.55
C ALA A 254 12.10 -6.54 2.30
N TYR A 255 10.89 -6.52 2.84
CA TYR A 255 10.00 -5.36 2.62
C TYR A 255 10.38 -4.16 3.48
N GLY A 256 11.02 -4.35 4.63
CA GLY A 256 11.65 -3.28 5.38
C GLY A 256 12.78 -2.61 4.58
N ALA A 257 13.65 -3.39 3.97
CA ALA A 257 14.71 -2.91 3.08
C ALA A 257 14.15 -2.14 1.88
N LEU A 258 13.13 -2.69 1.20
CA LEU A 258 12.48 -2.03 0.08
C LEU A 258 11.75 -0.74 0.48
N GLN A 259 11.20 -0.67 1.69
CA GLN A 259 10.60 0.56 2.21
C GLN A 259 11.66 1.64 2.44
N GLY A 260 12.81 1.28 3.02
CA GLY A 260 13.95 2.19 3.16
C GLY A 260 14.44 2.68 1.80
N PHE A 261 14.72 1.76 0.87
CA PHE A 261 15.13 2.06 -0.49
C PHE A 261 14.14 2.99 -1.21
N SER A 262 12.86 2.68 -1.18
CA SER A 262 11.84 3.50 -1.85
C SER A 262 11.73 4.91 -1.26
N SER A 263 11.96 5.06 0.04
CA SER A 263 11.92 6.37 0.70
C SER A 263 13.12 7.25 0.30
N SER A 264 14.31 6.65 0.22
CA SER A 264 15.52 7.33 -0.22
C SER A 264 15.42 7.71 -1.71
N LEU A 265 15.07 6.75 -2.55
CA LEU A 265 14.92 7.00 -3.99
C LEU A 265 13.82 8.04 -4.29
N ALA A 266 12.73 8.05 -3.54
CA ALA A 266 11.69 9.07 -3.71
C ALA A 266 12.21 10.48 -3.45
N ALA A 267 13.08 10.65 -2.43
CA ALA A 267 13.70 11.95 -2.13
C ALA A 267 14.69 12.38 -3.22
N GLU A 268 15.44 11.45 -3.80
CA GLU A 268 16.34 11.73 -4.93
C GLU A 268 15.53 12.18 -6.18
N LEU A 269 14.47 11.47 -6.51
CA LEU A 269 13.64 11.72 -7.69
C LEU A 269 12.76 12.99 -7.60
N GLU A 270 12.58 13.54 -6.41
CA GLU A 270 11.83 14.78 -6.22
C GLU A 270 12.49 15.94 -6.98
N GLN A 271 13.82 15.96 -7.08
CA GLN A 271 14.58 16.96 -7.84
C GLN A 271 14.26 16.90 -9.35
N ASP A 272 13.97 15.72 -9.87
CA ASP A 272 13.63 15.48 -11.27
C ASP A 272 12.13 15.61 -11.56
N ALA A 273 11.33 15.96 -10.55
CA ALA A 273 9.86 16.01 -10.58
C ALA A 273 9.23 14.65 -10.98
N ILE A 274 9.87 13.55 -10.59
CA ILE A 274 9.40 12.18 -10.80
C ILE A 274 8.82 11.66 -9.50
N THR A 275 7.66 11.02 -9.59
CA THR A 275 7.00 10.46 -8.40
C THR A 275 7.21 8.96 -8.33
N LEU A 276 7.72 8.51 -7.19
CA LEU A 276 7.69 7.12 -6.78
C LEU A 276 6.47 6.89 -5.90
N SER A 277 5.59 5.98 -6.32
CA SER A 277 4.40 5.57 -5.58
C SER A 277 4.61 4.22 -4.93
N HIS A 278 4.60 4.18 -3.61
CA HIS A 278 4.67 2.93 -2.86
C HIS A 278 3.25 2.42 -2.55
N LEU A 279 2.86 1.32 -3.20
CA LEU A 279 1.55 0.70 -3.09
C LEU A 279 1.63 -0.47 -2.11
N LYS A 280 1.08 -0.29 -0.91
CA LYS A 280 1.02 -1.31 0.13
C LYS A 280 -0.22 -2.19 -0.07
N LEU A 281 0.00 -3.44 -0.39
CA LEU A 281 -1.03 -4.40 -0.76
C LEU A 281 -1.59 -5.13 0.47
N GLY A 282 -2.92 -5.11 0.62
CA GLY A 282 -3.63 -5.97 1.56
C GLY A 282 -3.88 -7.36 0.99
N ASN A 283 -4.92 -8.02 1.48
CA ASN A 283 -5.29 -9.35 1.00
C ASN A 283 -6.13 -9.25 -0.28
N PHE A 284 -5.66 -9.88 -1.37
CA PHE A 284 -6.32 -9.95 -2.66
C PHE A 284 -6.71 -11.36 -3.04
N ASP A 285 -7.83 -11.47 -3.74
CA ASP A 285 -8.25 -12.71 -4.37
C ASP A 285 -7.50 -12.89 -5.69
N ILE A 286 -6.48 -13.75 -5.66
CA ILE A 286 -5.71 -14.12 -6.86
C ILE A 286 -6.24 -15.48 -7.31
N PRO A 287 -6.96 -15.58 -8.44
CA PRO A 287 -7.68 -16.78 -8.83
C PRO A 287 -6.83 -18.06 -8.87
N MET A 288 -5.58 -17.94 -9.34
CA MET A 288 -4.65 -19.09 -9.39
C MET A 288 -4.29 -19.60 -7.99
N VAL A 289 -4.02 -18.67 -7.05
CA VAL A 289 -3.67 -19.00 -5.67
C VAL A 289 -4.89 -19.58 -4.94
N THR A 290 -6.04 -18.96 -5.09
CA THR A 290 -7.30 -19.43 -4.49
C THR A 290 -7.70 -20.80 -5.02
N ALA A 291 -7.53 -21.05 -6.33
CA ALA A 291 -7.80 -22.36 -6.92
C ALA A 291 -6.84 -23.44 -6.41
N ARG A 292 -5.55 -23.11 -6.23
CA ARG A 292 -4.54 -24.00 -5.65
C ARG A 292 -4.89 -24.34 -4.19
N GLN A 293 -5.13 -23.32 -3.36
CA GLN A 293 -5.51 -23.51 -1.94
C GLN A 293 -6.76 -24.39 -1.81
N LYS A 294 -7.75 -24.20 -2.70
CA LYS A 294 -8.96 -25.00 -2.71
C LYS A 294 -8.67 -26.47 -3.06
N ARG A 295 -7.73 -26.74 -3.97
CA ARG A 295 -7.28 -28.11 -4.30
C ARG A 295 -6.52 -28.76 -3.14
N GLU A 296 -5.75 -27.97 -2.42
CA GLU A 296 -4.97 -28.41 -1.25
C GLU A 296 -5.82 -28.53 0.03
N GLY A 297 -7.14 -28.26 -0.07
CA GLY A 297 -8.07 -28.35 1.05
C GLY A 297 -7.89 -27.28 2.12
N ILE A 298 -7.15 -26.20 1.82
CA ILE A 298 -6.91 -25.11 2.76
C ILE A 298 -8.21 -24.31 2.92
N PRO A 299 -8.69 -24.11 4.16
CA PRO A 299 -9.93 -23.39 4.40
C PRO A 299 -9.83 -21.94 3.93
N PRO A 300 -10.90 -21.34 3.38
CA PRO A 300 -10.88 -19.97 2.92
C PRO A 300 -10.57 -19.02 4.09
N PRO A 301 -9.87 -17.90 3.81
CA PRO A 301 -9.53 -16.93 4.83
C PRO A 301 -10.82 -16.35 5.46
N ARG A 302 -10.81 -16.14 6.78
CA ARG A 302 -11.96 -15.58 7.53
C ARG A 302 -12.42 -14.21 6.99
N LEU A 303 -11.47 -13.40 6.52
CA LEU A 303 -11.76 -12.13 5.87
C LEU A 303 -11.82 -12.33 4.35
N ARG A 304 -12.95 -12.00 3.74
CA ARG A 304 -13.09 -12.05 2.28
C ARG A 304 -12.01 -11.20 1.62
N PRO A 305 -11.19 -11.77 0.74
CA PRO A 305 -10.14 -11.03 0.03
C PRO A 305 -10.75 -9.96 -0.89
N THR A 306 -9.96 -8.97 -1.23
CA THR A 306 -10.35 -7.90 -2.14
C THR A 306 -10.26 -8.39 -3.58
N PRO A 307 -11.23 -8.06 -4.45
CA PRO A 307 -11.13 -8.39 -5.86
C PRO A 307 -9.87 -7.78 -6.50
N LEU A 308 -9.14 -8.58 -7.28
CA LEU A 308 -7.90 -8.17 -7.95
C LEU A 308 -8.12 -6.97 -8.90
N ARG A 309 -9.32 -6.82 -9.43
CA ARG A 309 -9.71 -5.67 -10.25
C ARG A 309 -9.43 -4.32 -9.57
N GLN A 310 -9.60 -4.23 -8.25
CA GLN A 310 -9.32 -2.99 -7.52
C GLN A 310 -7.83 -2.61 -7.58
N LEU A 311 -6.94 -3.60 -7.52
CA LEU A 311 -5.51 -3.37 -7.70
C LEU A 311 -5.22 -2.87 -9.11
N HIS A 312 -5.74 -3.56 -10.12
CA HIS A 312 -5.55 -3.18 -11.52
C HIS A 312 -6.06 -1.77 -11.83
N ASP A 313 -7.21 -1.42 -11.27
CA ASP A 313 -7.78 -0.08 -11.41
C ASP A 313 -6.90 0.97 -10.77
N THR A 314 -6.37 0.70 -9.60
CA THR A 314 -5.50 1.64 -8.88
C THR A 314 -4.15 1.81 -9.58
N VAL A 315 -3.51 0.72 -10.01
CA VAL A 315 -2.26 0.80 -10.76
C VAL A 315 -2.44 1.60 -12.06
N PHE A 316 -3.53 1.37 -12.77
CA PHE A 316 -3.85 2.17 -13.97
C PHE A 316 -4.02 3.65 -13.62
N ASP A 317 -4.81 3.95 -12.59
CA ASP A 317 -5.09 5.33 -12.19
C ASP A 317 -3.80 6.05 -11.77
N GLU A 318 -2.89 5.40 -11.04
CA GLU A 318 -1.59 5.97 -10.65
C GLU A 318 -0.65 6.18 -11.86
N LEU A 319 -0.64 5.25 -12.83
CA LEU A 319 0.16 5.41 -14.05
C LEU A 319 -0.30 6.61 -14.89
N VAL A 320 -1.61 6.89 -14.94
CA VAL A 320 -2.19 7.95 -15.76
C VAL A 320 -2.36 9.27 -14.99
N ALA A 321 -2.37 9.25 -13.66
CA ALA A 321 -2.58 10.43 -12.82
C ALA A 321 -1.56 11.55 -13.12
N LYS A 322 -1.99 12.79 -13.16
CA LYS A 322 -1.06 13.93 -13.26
C LYS A 322 -0.24 14.14 -11.98
N ARG A 323 -0.83 13.82 -10.83
CA ARG A 323 -0.20 13.87 -9.51
C ARG A 323 -0.47 12.53 -8.81
N PRO A 324 0.41 11.54 -8.98
CA PRO A 324 0.28 10.26 -8.32
C PRO A 324 0.54 10.39 -6.80
N HIS A 325 0.02 9.45 -6.05
CA HIS A 325 0.20 9.43 -4.60
C HIS A 325 1.57 8.81 -4.26
N THR A 326 2.28 9.36 -3.29
CA THR A 326 3.56 8.82 -2.82
C THR A 326 3.37 7.50 -2.03
N ARG A 327 2.29 7.41 -1.24
CA ARG A 327 1.92 6.19 -0.51
C ARG A 327 0.46 5.88 -0.68
N LEU A 328 0.15 4.63 -1.01
CA LEU A 328 -1.22 4.18 -1.18
C LEU A 328 -1.43 2.79 -0.58
N HIS A 329 -2.49 2.67 0.22
CA HIS A 329 -2.90 1.39 0.79
C HIS A 329 -4.04 0.82 -0.05
N ILE A 330 -3.86 -0.37 -0.60
CA ILE A 330 -4.82 -1.00 -1.50
C ILE A 330 -5.25 -2.35 -0.93
N GLY A 331 -6.55 -2.59 -0.96
CA GLY A 331 -7.13 -3.84 -0.47
C GLY A 331 -7.48 -3.81 1.02
N ARG A 332 -8.24 -4.82 1.41
CA ARG A 332 -8.73 -4.93 2.80
C ARG A 332 -7.58 -5.22 3.75
N GLY A 333 -7.60 -4.55 4.87
CA GLY A 333 -6.62 -4.73 5.94
C GLY A 333 -5.35 -3.91 5.79
N SER A 334 -4.97 -3.44 4.59
CA SER A 334 -3.69 -2.74 4.38
C SER A 334 -3.50 -1.55 5.32
N ARG A 335 -4.50 -0.66 5.46
CA ARG A 335 -4.43 0.48 6.39
C ARG A 335 -4.55 0.08 7.85
N THR A 336 -5.47 -0.83 8.15
CA THR A 336 -5.70 -1.27 9.53
C THR A 336 -4.51 -1.98 10.11
N TYR A 337 -3.87 -2.87 9.34
CA TYR A 337 -2.67 -3.57 9.80
C TYR A 337 -1.47 -2.65 9.93
N ASP A 338 -1.29 -1.68 9.04
CA ASP A 338 -0.22 -0.68 9.15
C ASP A 338 -0.41 0.19 10.41
N LEU A 339 -1.65 0.59 10.71
CA LEU A 339 -2.00 1.33 11.92
C LEU A 339 -1.79 0.48 13.20
N ILE A 340 -2.28 -0.75 13.21
CA ILE A 340 -2.09 -1.66 14.34
C ILE A 340 -0.60 -1.90 14.57
N GLY A 341 0.15 -2.21 13.52
CA GLY A 341 1.59 -2.46 13.62
C GLY A 341 2.42 -1.25 14.08
N SER A 342 1.92 -0.02 13.86
CA SER A 342 2.55 1.21 14.35
C SER A 342 2.23 1.53 15.81
N MET A 343 1.06 1.11 16.32
CA MET A 343 0.58 1.45 17.66
C MET A 343 0.73 0.31 18.68
N ALA A 344 0.55 -0.93 18.24
CA ALA A 344 0.56 -2.09 19.13
C ALA A 344 1.99 -2.59 19.38
N PRO A 345 2.37 -2.91 20.64
CA PRO A 345 3.66 -3.50 20.91
C PRO A 345 3.77 -4.89 20.27
N PRO A 346 4.98 -5.29 19.80
CA PRO A 346 5.19 -6.57 19.11
C PRO A 346 4.74 -7.80 19.93
N SER A 347 4.89 -7.73 21.25
CA SER A 347 4.44 -8.80 22.18
C SER A 347 2.93 -9.00 22.17
N PHE A 348 2.17 -7.92 22.06
CA PHE A 348 0.70 -7.98 21.95
C PHE A 348 0.26 -8.59 20.62
N ILE A 349 0.92 -8.22 19.52
CA ILE A 349 0.64 -8.79 18.19
C ILE A 349 0.96 -10.28 18.17
N ALA A 350 2.12 -10.68 18.72
CA ALA A 350 2.53 -12.08 18.83
C ALA A 350 1.55 -12.90 19.68
N TRP A 351 1.07 -12.35 20.80
CA TRP A 351 0.05 -12.98 21.64
C TRP A 351 -1.29 -13.13 20.89
N MET A 352 -1.75 -12.08 20.22
CA MET A 352 -3.01 -12.08 19.45
C MET A 352 -2.96 -13.12 18.29
N MET A 353 -1.80 -13.33 17.70
CA MET A 353 -1.57 -14.31 16.63
C MET A 353 -1.30 -15.72 17.11
N GLY A 354 -1.41 -15.97 18.44
CA GLY A 354 -1.24 -17.31 19.01
C GLY A 354 0.21 -17.76 19.16
N ALA A 355 1.19 -16.89 18.95
CA ALA A 355 2.60 -17.23 19.11
C ALA A 355 3.01 -17.48 20.58
N GLY A 356 2.14 -17.21 21.54
CA GLY A 356 2.34 -17.49 22.98
C GLY A 356 2.01 -18.91 23.40
N THR A 357 1.29 -19.68 22.61
CA THR A 357 1.07 -21.09 22.83
C THR A 357 2.23 -21.85 22.19
N ARG A 358 3.26 -22.17 22.99
CA ARG A 358 4.20 -23.26 22.61
C ARG A 358 3.32 -24.46 22.28
N PRO A 359 3.39 -25.05 21.06
CA PRO A 359 2.85 -26.38 20.91
C PRO A 359 3.62 -27.21 21.92
N SER A 360 2.91 -27.79 22.91
CA SER A 360 3.49 -28.78 23.78
C SER A 360 4.07 -29.81 22.82
N LEU A 361 5.35 -30.08 22.95
CA LEU A 361 6.00 -31.23 22.34
C LEU A 361 5.21 -32.46 22.83
N ALA A 362 4.14 -32.79 22.12
CA ALA A 362 3.58 -34.10 22.17
C ALA A 362 4.67 -35.01 21.60
N ARG A 363 5.43 -35.56 22.54
CA ARG A 363 6.36 -36.66 22.34
C ARG A 363 5.51 -37.83 21.89
N GLY A 364 5.56 -38.19 20.64
CA GLY A 364 4.86 -39.39 20.19
C GLY A 364 4.66 -39.40 18.67
N THR A 365 5.54 -40.12 18.01
CA THR A 365 5.29 -40.98 16.84
C THR A 365 4.54 -40.39 15.67
N SER A 366 5.26 -39.97 14.66
CA SER A 366 5.08 -40.37 13.25
C SER A 366 5.95 -39.52 12.33
N ASP A 367 7.19 -39.93 12.21
CA ASP A 367 8.17 -39.43 11.21
C ASP A 367 7.87 -39.91 9.79
N GLU A 368 6.67 -40.39 9.52
CA GLU A 368 6.37 -41.09 8.26
C GLU A 368 5.43 -40.34 7.30
N SER A 369 4.89 -39.13 7.69
CA SER A 369 3.93 -38.42 6.83
C SER A 369 4.46 -37.14 6.17
N LEU A 370 5.64 -36.66 6.55
CA LEU A 370 6.23 -35.44 5.99
C LEU A 370 7.15 -35.69 4.78
N SER A 371 7.51 -36.95 4.49
CA SER A 371 8.35 -37.25 3.32
C SER A 371 7.61 -37.40 2.00
N ARG A 372 6.28 -37.23 1.96
CA ARG A 372 5.47 -37.42 0.75
C ARG A 372 5.02 -36.15 0.03
N SER A 373 5.34 -34.96 0.50
CA SER A 373 4.98 -33.73 -0.20
C SER A 373 6.16 -32.95 -0.80
N ALA A 374 7.37 -33.39 -0.59
CA ALA A 374 8.53 -32.95 -1.35
C ALA A 374 8.63 -33.79 -2.62
N GLY A 375 7.75 -33.52 -3.58
CA GLY A 375 7.83 -34.08 -4.93
C GLY A 375 9.08 -33.57 -5.62
N SER A 376 10.10 -34.37 -5.48
CA SER A 376 11.20 -34.70 -6.38
C SER A 376 11.45 -33.75 -7.59
N LEU A 377 12.46 -32.94 -7.47
CA LEU A 377 13.46 -32.81 -8.50
C LEU A 377 14.78 -33.29 -7.92
N THR A 378 14.91 -34.60 -7.81
CA THR A 378 16.19 -35.26 -7.65
C THR A 378 16.92 -35.16 -8.98
N TRP A 379 17.92 -34.30 -9.03
CA TRP A 379 18.96 -34.41 -10.04
C TRP A 379 19.76 -35.66 -9.70
N GLU A 380 19.58 -36.73 -10.48
CA GLU A 380 20.40 -37.90 -10.46
C GLU A 380 21.84 -37.45 -10.74
N ARG A 381 22.70 -37.64 -9.74
CA ARG A 381 24.13 -37.48 -9.88
C ARG A 381 24.60 -38.64 -10.77
N VAL A 382 24.94 -38.34 -12.01
CA VAL A 382 25.63 -39.28 -12.87
C VAL A 382 27.02 -39.50 -12.25
N ASP A 383 27.22 -40.63 -11.59
CA ASP A 383 28.54 -41.06 -11.17
C ASP A 383 29.34 -41.44 -12.43
N GLU A 384 30.30 -40.59 -12.81
CA GLU A 384 31.40 -40.96 -13.64
C GLU A 384 32.31 -41.92 -12.83
N ASN A 385 32.14 -43.20 -13.00
CA ASN A 385 33.15 -44.19 -12.75
C ASN A 385 32.74 -45.52 -13.42
N GLU A 386 33.29 -45.73 -14.60
CA GLU A 386 33.71 -47.09 -15.04
C GLU A 386 34.64 -46.90 -16.26
N GLU A 387 35.92 -46.69 -15.96
CA GLU A 387 36.99 -47.21 -16.79
C GLU A 387 37.45 -48.55 -16.19
N ALA A 388 37.32 -49.61 -16.95
CA ALA A 388 38.20 -50.79 -16.98
C ALA A 388 37.99 -51.52 -18.28
#